data_24f70cf3908191d8274b7b0c8f2cccf4
#
_entry.id   24f70cf3908191d8274b7b0c8f2cccf4
#
_cell.length_a   1.000
_cell.length_b   1.000
_cell.length_c   1.000
_cell.angle_alpha   90.00
_cell.angle_beta   90.00
_cell.angle_gamma   90.00
#
_symmetry.space_group_name_H-M   'P 1'
#
loop_
_entity.id
_entity.type
_entity.pdbx_description
1 polymer ?
#
loop_
_entity_poly.entity_id
_entity_poly.type
_entity_poly.pdbx_seq_one_letter_code
_entity_poly.pdbx_strand_id
1 'polypeptide(L)'
;TYHLETRIYRSYVGSYNGLYSMYTKGASAATTHLWDASTDTYNLTYIKSLLPGIPTFVIHLAKRMQGFYVLKGNPKDIKTWQDLTKPNIIFANREKGSGTRVLLDENLKKLNINSSQINGYSRECTSHLAVASTIARGGADVGIGTQNASIQIKNIDFIPIQEEKYELVIKKEDMNTRIVKSIMEVLNSDIFKFEVLGLGGYDIAEMGNLVTEL
;
A
#
# COMPACT_ATOMS: atom_id res chain seq x y z
N THR A 1 -7.54 19.37 31.54
CA THR A 1 -6.50 18.36 31.25
C THR A 1 -5.64 18.90 30.15
N TYR A 2 -4.44 19.35 30.46
CA TYR A 2 -3.48 19.87 29.48
C TYR A 2 -2.99 18.69 28.64
N HIS A 3 -3.51 18.56 27.42
CA HIS A 3 -2.88 17.74 26.41
C HIS A 3 -1.60 18.47 25.98
N LEU A 4 -0.47 18.05 26.48
CA LEU A 4 0.81 18.43 25.89
C LEU A 4 0.75 18.01 24.41
N GLU A 5 0.80 19.02 23.53
CA GLU A 5 0.69 18.81 22.10
C GLU A 5 1.77 17.86 21.63
N THR A 6 1.36 16.65 21.29
CA THR A 6 2.22 15.70 20.60
C THR A 6 2.14 16.03 19.12
N ARG A 7 3.24 16.48 18.52
CA ARG A 7 3.30 16.75 17.08
C ARG A 7 3.75 15.50 16.35
N ILE A 8 2.92 15.02 15.44
CA ILE A 8 3.25 13.92 14.53
C ILE A 8 3.61 14.51 13.18
N TYR A 9 4.83 14.27 12.73
CA TYR A 9 5.26 14.59 11.38
C TYR A 9 5.03 13.39 10.48
N ARG A 10 4.28 13.59 9.40
CA ARG A 10 3.94 12.53 8.45
C ARG A 10 4.65 12.77 7.11
N SER A 11 5.32 11.71 6.61
CA SER A 11 5.92 11.69 5.28
C SER A 11 5.24 10.64 4.39
N TYR A 12 5.02 10.99 3.12
CA TYR A 12 4.44 10.10 2.12
C TYR A 12 5.56 9.58 1.21
N VAL A 13 6.21 8.50 1.63
CA VAL A 13 7.44 8.01 0.98
C VAL A 13 7.31 6.59 0.42
N GLY A 14 6.15 5.97 0.57
CA GLY A 14 5.92 4.56 0.21
C GLY A 14 6.46 3.58 1.27
N SER A 15 5.96 2.34 1.22
CA SER A 15 6.20 1.33 2.25
C SER A 15 7.67 0.96 2.44
N TYR A 16 8.39 0.72 1.33
CA TYR A 16 9.81 0.37 1.35
C TYR A 16 10.66 1.51 1.96
N ASN A 17 10.46 2.73 1.46
CA ASN A 17 11.18 3.90 1.93
C ASN A 17 10.83 4.25 3.38
N GLY A 18 9.61 3.96 3.82
CA GLY A 18 9.18 4.12 5.21
C GLY A 18 9.98 3.22 6.16
N LEU A 19 10.10 1.92 5.83
CA LEU A 19 10.92 0.98 6.60
C LEU A 19 12.41 1.38 6.57
N TYR A 20 12.93 1.75 5.40
CA TYR A 20 14.31 2.24 5.29
C TYR A 20 14.56 3.50 6.14
N SER A 21 13.59 4.41 6.19
CA SER A 21 13.66 5.59 7.05
C SER A 21 13.69 5.23 8.54
N MET A 22 12.99 4.17 8.95
CA MET A 22 13.10 3.66 10.33
C MET A 22 14.51 3.15 10.65
N TYR A 23 15.16 2.46 9.70
CA TYR A 23 16.54 1.99 9.86
C TYR A 23 17.51 3.14 10.01
N THR A 24 17.41 4.17 9.19
CA THR A 24 18.30 5.36 9.19
C THR A 24 17.92 6.38 10.27
N LYS A 25 17.03 6.04 11.20
CA LYS A 25 16.54 6.91 12.29
C LYS A 25 15.79 8.17 11.83
N GLY A 26 15.31 8.18 10.58
CA GLY A 26 14.45 9.25 10.05
C GLY A 26 12.98 9.13 10.45
N ALA A 27 12.55 7.94 10.92
CA ALA A 27 11.18 7.68 11.38
C ALA A 27 11.15 6.75 12.58
N SER A 28 10.17 6.95 13.48
CA SER A 28 9.92 6.08 14.66
C SER A 28 8.97 4.93 14.31
N ALA A 29 8.13 5.11 13.31
CA ALA A 29 7.18 4.11 12.83
C ALA A 29 6.96 4.26 11.33
N ALA A 30 6.52 3.19 10.68
CA ALA A 30 6.14 3.20 9.27
C ALA A 30 4.90 2.34 9.03
N THR A 31 4.06 2.77 8.09
CA THR A 31 3.00 1.91 7.57
C THR A 31 3.50 1.18 6.33
N THR A 32 3.16 -0.11 6.21
CA THR A 32 3.68 -0.97 5.15
C THR A 32 2.63 -1.95 4.64
N HIS A 33 2.76 -2.33 3.37
CA HIS A 33 1.94 -3.33 2.68
C HIS A 33 2.75 -3.99 1.55
N LEU A 34 3.94 -4.48 1.89
CA LEU A 34 4.88 -5.10 0.94
C LEU A 34 4.60 -6.59 0.84
N TRP A 35 4.14 -7.04 -0.31
CA TRP A 35 3.90 -8.45 -0.58
C TRP A 35 5.16 -9.14 -1.07
N ASP A 36 5.44 -10.33 -0.55
CA ASP A 36 6.52 -11.21 -0.96
C ASP A 36 5.92 -12.45 -1.65
N ALA A 37 6.14 -12.56 -2.95
CA ALA A 37 5.61 -13.66 -3.76
C ALA A 37 6.23 -15.03 -3.41
N SER A 38 7.41 -15.06 -2.81
CA SER A 38 8.09 -16.32 -2.46
C SER A 38 7.50 -17.00 -1.24
N THR A 39 6.97 -16.21 -0.29
CA THR A 39 6.36 -16.68 0.96
C THR A 39 4.84 -16.54 0.98
N ASP A 40 4.29 -15.83 -0.01
CA ASP A 40 2.88 -15.40 -0.08
C ASP A 40 2.43 -14.66 1.20
N THR A 41 3.33 -13.85 1.76
CA THR A 41 3.07 -13.09 2.98
C THR A 41 3.29 -11.61 2.78
N TYR A 42 2.68 -10.79 3.66
CA TYR A 42 2.90 -9.35 3.68
C TYR A 42 3.92 -8.96 4.75
N ASN A 43 4.76 -7.99 4.41
CA ASN A 43 5.62 -7.20 5.28
C ASN A 43 6.78 -7.93 5.98
N LEU A 44 6.59 -9.15 6.48
CA LEU A 44 7.52 -9.80 7.41
C LEU A 44 8.94 -9.97 6.84
N THR A 45 9.06 -10.45 5.61
CA THR A 45 10.35 -10.62 4.93
C THR A 45 11.06 -9.29 4.73
N TYR A 46 10.30 -8.25 4.34
CA TYR A 46 10.84 -6.91 4.13
C TYR A 46 11.25 -6.24 5.44
N ILE A 47 10.49 -6.41 6.53
CA ILE A 47 10.84 -5.87 7.84
C ILE A 47 12.15 -6.48 8.31
N LYS A 48 12.30 -7.81 8.26
CA LYS A 48 13.53 -8.51 8.64
C LYS A 48 14.73 -8.06 7.82
N SER A 49 14.54 -7.84 6.52
CA SER A 49 15.60 -7.44 5.59
C SER A 49 16.02 -5.98 5.74
N LEU A 50 15.06 -5.08 5.95
CA LEU A 50 15.30 -3.63 6.00
C LEU A 50 15.59 -3.09 7.39
N LEU A 51 15.22 -3.84 8.46
CA LEU A 51 15.45 -3.48 9.86
C LEU A 51 16.31 -4.55 10.57
N PRO A 52 17.49 -4.93 10.03
CA PRO A 52 18.30 -5.98 10.64
C PRO A 52 18.73 -5.57 12.05
N GLY A 53 18.44 -6.44 13.03
CA GLY A 53 18.81 -6.21 14.42
C GLY A 53 17.99 -5.14 15.15
N ILE A 54 16.94 -4.63 14.56
CA ILE A 54 15.99 -3.69 15.21
C ILE A 54 14.71 -4.45 15.55
N PRO A 55 14.48 -4.78 16.84
CA PRO A 55 13.24 -5.41 17.26
C PRO A 55 12.03 -4.52 16.99
N THR A 56 10.96 -5.10 16.43
CA THR A 56 9.76 -4.36 16.04
C THR A 56 8.48 -5.08 16.45
N PHE A 57 7.43 -4.29 16.70
CA PHE A 57 6.05 -4.76 16.72
C PHE A 57 5.36 -4.44 15.40
N VAL A 58 4.57 -5.38 14.91
CA VAL A 58 3.74 -5.22 13.72
C VAL A 58 2.28 -5.23 14.17
N ILE A 59 1.57 -4.12 13.91
CA ILE A 59 0.18 -3.90 14.32
C ILE A 59 -0.70 -3.86 13.07
N HIS A 60 -1.77 -4.63 13.06
CA HIS A 60 -2.72 -4.63 11.95
C HIS A 60 -3.51 -3.32 11.90
N LEU A 61 -3.58 -2.70 10.72
CA LEU A 61 -4.40 -1.52 10.48
C LEU A 61 -5.68 -1.86 9.73
N ALA A 62 -5.55 -2.49 8.57
CA ALA A 62 -6.70 -2.87 7.75
C ALA A 62 -6.30 -3.87 6.67
N LYS A 63 -7.28 -4.61 6.15
CA LYS A 63 -7.18 -5.25 4.83
C LYS A 63 -7.90 -4.39 3.81
N ARG A 64 -7.43 -4.40 2.58
CA ARG A 64 -8.05 -3.67 1.47
C ARG A 64 -7.73 -4.36 0.14
N MET A 65 -8.60 -4.18 -0.85
CA MET A 65 -8.42 -4.79 -2.16
C MET A 65 -7.53 -3.92 -3.04
N GLN A 66 -6.49 -4.51 -3.64
CA GLN A 66 -5.73 -3.99 -4.77
C GLN A 66 -6.34 -4.52 -6.08
N GLY A 67 -6.32 -3.70 -7.12
CA GLY A 67 -6.87 -4.08 -8.41
C GLY A 67 -6.37 -3.24 -9.56
N PHE A 68 -6.71 -3.66 -10.77
CA PHE A 68 -6.49 -2.84 -11.96
C PHE A 68 -7.55 -1.74 -12.04
N TYR A 69 -7.12 -0.55 -12.37
CA TYR A 69 -7.96 0.53 -12.86
C TYR A 69 -7.95 0.49 -14.38
N VAL A 70 -9.11 0.45 -14.97
CA VAL A 70 -9.30 0.49 -16.43
C VAL A 70 -10.37 1.51 -16.76
N LEU A 71 -10.42 1.99 -18.00
CA LEU A 71 -11.53 2.81 -18.46
C LEU A 71 -12.85 2.05 -18.31
N LYS A 72 -13.93 2.79 -18.07
CA LYS A 72 -15.26 2.22 -17.88
C LYS A 72 -15.64 1.32 -19.06
N GLY A 73 -16.14 0.13 -18.74
CA GLY A 73 -16.44 -0.91 -19.72
C GLY A 73 -15.23 -1.75 -20.15
N ASN A 74 -14.04 -1.47 -19.62
CA ASN A 74 -12.81 -2.20 -19.91
C ASN A 74 -12.57 -2.47 -21.41
N PRO A 75 -12.48 -1.45 -22.26
CA PRO A 75 -12.46 -1.60 -23.72
C PRO A 75 -11.25 -2.37 -24.26
N LYS A 76 -10.21 -2.56 -23.43
CA LYS A 76 -9.00 -3.31 -23.77
C LYS A 76 -9.01 -4.74 -23.26
N ASP A 77 -10.10 -5.18 -22.61
CA ASP A 77 -10.28 -6.51 -22.02
C ASP A 77 -9.06 -6.95 -21.15
N ILE A 78 -8.72 -6.10 -20.18
CA ILE A 78 -7.61 -6.32 -19.24
C ILE A 78 -8.15 -7.07 -18.02
N LYS A 79 -7.61 -8.25 -17.72
CA LYS A 79 -8.05 -9.10 -16.60
C LYS A 79 -6.90 -9.70 -15.80
N THR A 80 -5.74 -9.84 -16.44
CA THR A 80 -4.59 -10.55 -15.88
C THR A 80 -3.31 -9.73 -15.99
N TRP A 81 -2.30 -10.13 -15.26
CA TRP A 81 -0.97 -9.53 -15.33
C TRP A 81 -0.33 -9.65 -16.72
N GLN A 82 -0.61 -10.74 -17.45
CA GLN A 82 -0.12 -10.97 -18.81
C GLN A 82 -0.68 -9.95 -19.80
N ASP A 83 -1.89 -9.44 -19.56
CA ASP A 83 -2.51 -8.46 -20.43
C ASP A 83 -1.71 -7.14 -20.47
N LEU A 84 -0.90 -6.86 -19.43
CA LEU A 84 -0.05 -5.67 -19.39
C LEU A 84 1.05 -5.68 -20.46
N THR A 85 1.38 -6.85 -21.03
CA THR A 85 2.41 -7.00 -22.07
C THR A 85 1.86 -6.81 -23.48
N LYS A 86 0.54 -6.65 -23.67
CA LYS A 86 -0.07 -6.40 -24.99
C LYS A 86 0.49 -5.11 -25.59
N PRO A 87 0.91 -5.10 -26.85
CA PRO A 87 1.62 -3.95 -27.45
C PRO A 87 0.80 -2.66 -27.52
N ASN A 88 -0.53 -2.78 -27.50
CA ASN A 88 -1.48 -1.65 -27.57
C ASN A 88 -1.97 -1.21 -26.18
N ILE A 89 -1.34 -1.67 -25.10
CA ILE A 89 -1.65 -1.28 -23.71
C ILE A 89 -0.61 -0.28 -23.22
N ILE A 90 -1.07 0.80 -22.62
CA ILE A 90 -0.23 1.78 -21.92
C ILE A 90 -0.52 1.67 -20.43
N PHE A 91 0.51 1.42 -19.65
CA PHE A 91 0.43 1.26 -18.21
C PHE A 91 0.82 2.57 -17.48
N ALA A 92 0.07 2.93 -16.45
CA ALA A 92 0.43 3.97 -15.49
C ALA A 92 0.87 3.31 -14.17
N ASN A 93 2.13 3.47 -13.82
CA ASN A 93 2.73 2.82 -12.66
C ASN A 93 2.70 3.71 -11.41
N ARG A 94 2.98 3.10 -10.28
CA ARG A 94 3.32 3.82 -9.04
C ARG A 94 4.83 4.03 -8.96
N GLU A 95 5.21 5.02 -8.18
CA GLU A 95 6.60 5.35 -7.89
C GLU A 95 7.34 4.19 -7.23
N LYS A 96 8.66 4.13 -7.44
CA LYS A 96 9.54 3.15 -6.78
C LYS A 96 9.46 3.27 -5.27
N GLY A 97 9.40 2.12 -4.59
CA GLY A 97 9.27 2.05 -3.12
C GLY A 97 7.84 2.08 -2.60
N SER A 98 6.82 2.30 -3.45
CA SER A 98 5.43 2.06 -3.06
C SER A 98 5.11 0.56 -3.01
N GLY A 99 4.24 0.15 -2.08
CA GLY A 99 3.84 -1.26 -1.96
C GLY A 99 3.14 -1.79 -3.21
N THR A 100 2.36 -0.96 -3.90
CA THR A 100 1.72 -1.33 -5.18
C THR A 100 2.74 -1.57 -6.29
N ARG A 101 3.86 -0.81 -6.29
CA ARG A 101 4.95 -1.06 -7.23
C ARG A 101 5.65 -2.40 -6.91
N VAL A 102 5.87 -2.69 -5.64
CA VAL A 102 6.42 -3.98 -5.20
C VAL A 102 5.47 -5.12 -5.58
N LEU A 103 4.15 -4.95 -5.39
CA LEU A 103 3.15 -5.94 -5.83
C LEU A 103 3.25 -6.25 -7.34
N LEU A 104 3.39 -5.22 -8.18
CA LEU A 104 3.61 -5.39 -9.61
C LEU A 104 4.90 -6.18 -9.86
N ASP A 105 6.03 -5.70 -9.33
CA ASP A 105 7.36 -6.24 -9.62
C ASP A 105 7.48 -7.72 -9.17
N GLU A 106 6.91 -8.08 -8.01
CA GLU A 106 6.86 -9.46 -7.53
C GLU A 106 5.98 -10.36 -8.42
N ASN A 107 4.83 -9.85 -8.91
CA ASN A 107 4.01 -10.62 -9.85
C ASN A 107 4.70 -10.80 -11.21
N LEU A 108 5.36 -9.77 -11.73
CA LEU A 108 6.14 -9.88 -12.96
C LEU A 108 7.25 -10.93 -12.83
N LYS A 109 7.96 -10.92 -11.70
CA LYS A 109 9.01 -11.92 -11.40
C LYS A 109 8.41 -13.32 -11.33
N LYS A 110 7.31 -13.54 -10.61
CA LYS A 110 6.60 -14.82 -10.49
C LYS A 110 6.17 -15.37 -11.85
N LEU A 111 5.79 -14.50 -12.77
CA LEU A 111 5.32 -14.84 -14.12
C LEU A 111 6.43 -14.85 -15.18
N ASN A 112 7.70 -14.58 -14.80
CA ASN A 112 8.83 -14.43 -15.71
C ASN A 112 8.60 -13.37 -16.81
N ILE A 113 7.88 -12.30 -16.48
CA ILE A 113 7.65 -11.16 -17.37
C ILE A 113 8.73 -10.12 -17.13
N ASN A 114 9.45 -9.73 -18.19
CA ASN A 114 10.40 -8.63 -18.10
C ASN A 114 9.63 -7.28 -18.11
N SER A 115 10.00 -6.39 -17.22
CA SER A 115 9.37 -5.05 -17.11
C SER A 115 9.49 -4.22 -18.40
N SER A 116 10.49 -4.48 -19.25
CA SER A 116 10.64 -3.86 -20.57
C SER A 116 9.53 -4.22 -21.56
N GLN A 117 8.78 -5.29 -21.29
CA GLN A 117 7.63 -5.71 -22.11
C GLN A 117 6.36 -4.87 -21.80
N ILE A 118 6.39 -4.07 -20.73
CA ILE A 118 5.26 -3.25 -20.32
C ILE A 118 5.46 -1.82 -20.80
N ASN A 119 4.68 -1.42 -21.80
CA ASN A 119 4.70 -0.04 -22.25
C ASN A 119 4.15 0.89 -21.16
N GLY A 120 4.97 1.85 -20.72
CA GLY A 120 4.62 2.76 -19.65
C GLY A 120 5.09 2.32 -18.24
N TYR A 121 5.86 1.22 -18.11
CA TYR A 121 6.39 0.78 -16.83
C TYR A 121 7.16 1.87 -16.06
N SER A 122 7.84 2.77 -16.76
CA SER A 122 8.56 3.92 -16.17
C SER A 122 7.71 5.17 -15.96
N ARG A 123 6.42 5.15 -16.33
CA ARG A 123 5.50 6.30 -16.15
C ARG A 123 4.95 6.28 -14.74
N GLU A 124 5.57 7.02 -13.86
CA GLU A 124 5.28 6.99 -12.43
C GLU A 124 4.24 8.03 -11.99
N CYS A 125 3.33 7.61 -11.15
CA CYS A 125 2.33 8.42 -10.45
C CYS A 125 2.58 8.31 -8.94
N THR A 126 2.47 9.42 -8.22
CA THR A 126 2.80 9.51 -6.78
C THR A 126 1.65 9.13 -5.84
N SER A 127 0.47 8.78 -6.35
CA SER A 127 -0.67 8.35 -5.54
C SER A 127 -1.62 7.44 -6.32
N HIS A 128 -2.46 6.67 -5.61
CA HIS A 128 -3.52 5.88 -6.24
C HIS A 128 -4.51 6.75 -7.01
N LEU A 129 -4.87 7.93 -6.46
CA LEU A 129 -5.74 8.88 -7.13
C LEU A 129 -5.13 9.43 -8.42
N ALA A 130 -3.80 9.65 -8.45
CA ALA A 130 -3.11 10.10 -9.65
C ALA A 130 -3.14 9.03 -10.75
N VAL A 131 -2.95 7.75 -10.39
CA VAL A 131 -3.12 6.63 -11.33
C VAL A 131 -4.56 6.59 -11.86
N ALA A 132 -5.55 6.55 -10.97
CA ALA A 132 -6.97 6.49 -11.33
C ALA A 132 -7.39 7.66 -12.22
N SER A 133 -6.95 8.88 -11.91
CA SER A 133 -7.16 10.08 -12.71
C SER A 133 -6.51 10.01 -14.10
N THR A 134 -5.32 9.40 -14.19
CA THR A 134 -4.62 9.22 -15.47
C THR A 134 -5.41 8.30 -16.38
N ILE A 135 -5.94 7.19 -15.84
CA ILE A 135 -6.81 6.27 -16.58
C ILE A 135 -8.10 6.96 -17.01
N ALA A 136 -8.79 7.63 -16.08
CA ALA A 136 -10.07 8.30 -16.36
C ALA A 136 -10.01 9.33 -17.51
N ARG A 137 -8.83 9.93 -17.71
CA ARG A 137 -8.58 10.93 -18.77
C ARG A 137 -7.96 10.33 -20.04
N GLY A 138 -7.81 9.01 -20.12
CA GLY A 138 -7.23 8.34 -21.29
C GLY A 138 -5.71 8.53 -21.42
N GLY A 139 -5.02 8.93 -20.36
CA GLY A 139 -3.56 9.08 -20.35
C GLY A 139 -2.82 7.74 -20.30
N ALA A 140 -3.50 6.68 -19.86
CA ALA A 140 -3.06 5.29 -19.93
C ALA A 140 -4.30 4.38 -19.97
N ASP A 141 -4.12 3.11 -20.35
CA ASP A 141 -5.20 2.13 -20.46
C ASP A 141 -5.45 1.38 -19.14
N VAL A 142 -4.40 1.19 -18.35
CA VAL A 142 -4.44 0.44 -17.09
C VAL A 142 -3.43 0.97 -16.08
N GLY A 143 -3.76 0.83 -14.82
CA GLY A 143 -2.87 1.05 -13.69
C GLY A 143 -3.31 0.21 -12.48
N ILE A 144 -2.53 0.20 -11.41
CA ILE A 144 -2.85 -0.56 -10.20
C ILE A 144 -3.08 0.39 -9.03
N GLY A 145 -4.08 0.05 -8.22
CA GLY A 145 -4.31 0.76 -6.98
C GLY A 145 -5.40 0.14 -6.12
N THR A 146 -5.78 0.86 -5.06
CA THR A 146 -6.75 0.39 -4.07
C THR A 146 -8.18 0.65 -4.51
N GLN A 147 -9.09 -0.24 -4.10
CA GLN A 147 -10.52 -0.07 -4.36
C GLN A 147 -11.07 1.27 -3.88
N ASN A 148 -10.66 1.72 -2.70
CA ASN A 148 -11.06 3.00 -2.14
C ASN A 148 -10.78 4.18 -3.08
N ALA A 149 -9.62 4.22 -3.71
CA ALA A 149 -9.28 5.29 -4.65
C ALA A 149 -10.11 5.22 -5.95
N SER A 150 -10.51 4.03 -6.39
CA SER A 150 -11.37 3.89 -7.57
C SER A 150 -12.78 4.43 -7.37
N ILE A 151 -13.33 4.29 -6.15
CA ILE A 151 -14.67 4.81 -5.80
C ILE A 151 -14.75 6.33 -5.96
N GLN A 152 -13.64 7.03 -5.77
CA GLN A 152 -13.58 8.50 -5.83
C GLN A 152 -13.49 9.06 -7.25
N ILE A 153 -13.20 8.23 -8.25
CA ILE A 153 -12.96 8.66 -9.63
C ILE A 153 -14.01 8.06 -10.56
N LYS A 154 -14.71 8.94 -11.27
CA LYS A 154 -15.69 8.53 -12.31
C LYS A 154 -14.97 8.04 -13.57
N ASN A 155 -15.68 7.27 -14.39
CA ASN A 155 -15.24 6.76 -15.70
C ASN A 155 -14.12 5.71 -15.66
N ILE A 156 -13.93 5.05 -14.54
CA ILE A 156 -13.08 3.87 -14.45
C ILE A 156 -13.85 2.70 -13.85
N ASP A 157 -13.42 1.50 -14.20
CA ASP A 157 -13.81 0.26 -13.54
C ASP A 157 -12.63 -0.27 -12.73
N PHE A 158 -12.96 -0.98 -11.64
CA PHE A 158 -12.00 -1.62 -10.76
C PHE A 158 -12.10 -3.14 -10.93
N ILE A 159 -10.98 -3.77 -11.28
CA ILE A 159 -10.88 -5.23 -11.42
C ILE A 159 -10.03 -5.73 -10.26
N PRO A 160 -10.62 -6.43 -9.27
CA PRO A 160 -9.89 -6.87 -8.09
C PRO A 160 -8.82 -7.90 -8.46
N ILE A 161 -7.65 -7.79 -7.81
CA ILE A 161 -6.50 -8.69 -8.01
C ILE A 161 -6.18 -9.44 -6.73
N GLN A 162 -5.92 -8.70 -5.65
CA GLN A 162 -5.37 -9.25 -4.42
C GLN A 162 -5.74 -8.40 -3.20
N GLU A 163 -6.12 -9.08 -2.13
CA GLU A 163 -6.25 -8.43 -0.82
C GLU A 163 -4.85 -8.16 -0.24
N GLU A 164 -4.64 -6.95 0.24
CA GLU A 164 -3.40 -6.57 0.92
C GLU A 164 -3.61 -6.32 2.41
N LYS A 165 -2.58 -6.65 3.19
CA LYS A 165 -2.51 -6.33 4.62
C LYS A 165 -1.75 -5.03 4.80
N TYR A 166 -2.43 -4.03 5.34
CA TYR A 166 -1.86 -2.74 5.68
C TYR A 166 -1.55 -2.71 7.17
N GLU A 167 -0.28 -2.55 7.52
CA GLU A 167 0.20 -2.74 8.88
C GLU A 167 1.09 -1.56 9.30
N LEU A 168 1.12 -1.30 10.61
CA LEU A 168 1.98 -0.33 11.27
C LEU A 168 3.14 -1.07 11.93
N VAL A 169 4.37 -0.68 11.58
CA VAL A 169 5.60 -1.18 12.18
C VAL A 169 6.12 -0.14 13.17
N ILE A 170 6.41 -0.56 14.39
CA ILE A 170 6.87 0.28 15.49
C ILE A 170 8.11 -0.38 16.10
N LYS A 171 9.16 0.39 16.39
CA LYS A 171 10.32 -0.14 17.11
C LYS A 171 9.91 -0.57 18.51
N LYS A 172 10.42 -1.70 18.98
CA LYS A 172 10.11 -2.21 20.33
C LYS A 172 10.47 -1.22 21.43
N GLU A 173 11.57 -0.50 21.28
CA GLU A 173 12.02 0.53 22.23
C GLU A 173 11.02 1.69 22.38
N ASP A 174 10.23 1.97 21.34
CA ASP A 174 9.26 3.07 21.33
C ASP A 174 7.86 2.67 21.83
N MET A 175 7.59 1.37 22.03
CA MET A 175 6.25 0.85 22.33
C MET A 175 5.62 1.44 23.59
N ASN A 176 6.43 1.74 24.59
CA ASN A 176 5.97 2.31 25.85
C ASN A 176 5.93 3.85 25.86
N THR A 177 6.31 4.49 24.77
CA THR A 177 6.25 5.94 24.66
C THR A 177 4.80 6.44 24.67
N ARG A 178 4.60 7.66 25.14
CA ARG A 178 3.28 8.31 25.16
C ARG A 178 2.69 8.40 23.76
N ILE A 179 3.53 8.65 22.74
CA ILE A 179 3.10 8.77 21.34
C ILE A 179 2.49 7.46 20.85
N VAL A 180 3.18 6.35 21.05
CA VAL A 180 2.69 5.03 20.62
C VAL A 180 1.44 4.63 21.37
N LYS A 181 1.37 4.87 22.70
CA LYS A 181 0.14 4.64 23.47
C LYS A 181 -1.05 5.42 22.89
N SER A 182 -0.86 6.70 22.58
CA SER A 182 -1.92 7.51 21.94
C SER A 182 -2.31 6.99 20.56
N ILE A 183 -1.36 6.51 19.75
CA ILE A 183 -1.68 5.87 18.46
C ILE A 183 -2.54 4.62 18.68
N MET A 184 -2.17 3.77 19.65
CA MET A 184 -2.93 2.55 19.95
C MET A 184 -4.33 2.87 20.50
N GLU A 185 -4.48 3.90 21.33
CA GLU A 185 -5.78 4.39 21.79
C GLU A 185 -6.67 4.83 20.62
N VAL A 186 -6.11 5.59 19.67
CA VAL A 186 -6.84 6.01 18.46
C VAL A 186 -7.24 4.81 17.60
N LEU A 187 -6.33 3.88 17.33
CA LEU A 187 -6.62 2.68 16.53
C LEU A 187 -7.73 1.82 17.12
N ASN A 188 -7.86 1.80 18.45
CA ASN A 188 -8.89 1.03 19.14
C ASN A 188 -10.18 1.82 19.38
N SER A 189 -10.22 3.12 19.09
CA SER A 189 -11.40 3.95 19.30
C SER A 189 -12.49 3.69 18.27
N ASP A 190 -13.75 3.66 18.72
CA ASP A 190 -14.91 3.48 17.84
C ASP A 190 -15.04 4.62 16.82
N ILE A 191 -14.67 5.83 17.22
CA ILE A 191 -14.73 7.02 16.34
C ILE A 191 -13.81 6.82 15.14
N PHE A 192 -12.54 6.42 15.36
CA PHE A 192 -11.60 6.21 14.28
C PHE A 192 -12.01 5.03 13.39
N LYS A 193 -12.47 3.93 13.99
CA LYS A 193 -12.99 2.79 13.24
C LYS A 193 -14.17 3.17 12.35
N PHE A 194 -15.10 3.96 12.87
CA PHE A 194 -16.25 4.47 12.11
C PHE A 194 -15.80 5.36 10.94
N GLU A 195 -14.84 6.26 11.15
CA GLU A 195 -14.29 7.10 10.08
C GLU A 195 -13.63 6.27 8.96
N VAL A 196 -12.84 5.25 9.32
CA VAL A 196 -12.18 4.39 8.33
C VAL A 196 -13.20 3.58 7.53
N LEU A 197 -14.24 3.04 8.18
CA LEU A 197 -15.36 2.37 7.49
C LEU A 197 -16.10 3.31 6.53
N GLY A 198 -16.27 4.57 6.92
CA GLY A 198 -16.89 5.61 6.08
C GLY A 198 -16.12 5.92 4.80
N LEU A 199 -14.82 5.66 4.75
CA LEU A 199 -14.02 5.79 3.52
C LEU A 199 -14.35 4.71 2.48
N GLY A 200 -14.90 3.57 2.90
CA GLY A 200 -15.19 2.40 2.07
C GLY A 200 -13.95 1.61 1.61
N GLY A 201 -14.15 0.33 1.34
CA GLY A 201 -13.10 -0.55 0.79
C GLY A 201 -12.01 -0.98 1.79
N TYR A 202 -12.27 -0.85 3.10
CA TYR A 202 -11.40 -1.32 4.17
C TYR A 202 -12.11 -2.36 5.04
N ASP A 203 -11.42 -3.48 5.32
CA ASP A 203 -11.77 -4.40 6.39
C ASP A 203 -10.91 -4.07 7.61
N ILE A 204 -11.55 -3.72 8.71
CA ILE A 204 -10.91 -3.29 9.97
C ILE A 204 -11.15 -4.25 11.13
N ALA A 205 -11.63 -5.45 10.87
CA ALA A 205 -12.00 -6.42 11.92
C ALA A 205 -10.84 -6.71 12.90
N GLU A 206 -9.60 -6.67 12.39
CA GLU A 206 -8.39 -6.93 13.18
C GLU A 206 -7.60 -5.64 13.53
N MET A 207 -8.17 -4.45 13.30
CA MET A 207 -7.50 -3.17 13.56
C MET A 207 -7.03 -3.05 15.01
N GLY A 208 -5.75 -2.67 15.19
CA GLY A 208 -5.12 -2.53 16.50
C GLY A 208 -4.54 -3.82 17.08
N ASN A 209 -4.80 -4.98 16.47
CA ASN A 209 -4.25 -6.24 16.95
C ASN A 209 -2.75 -6.36 16.65
N LEU A 210 -2.01 -6.95 17.59
CA LEU A 210 -0.62 -7.35 17.36
C LEU A 210 -0.58 -8.52 16.38
N VAL A 211 0.10 -8.33 15.25
CA VAL A 211 0.33 -9.39 14.26
C VAL A 211 1.50 -10.26 14.71
N THR A 212 2.61 -9.65 15.05
CA THR A 212 3.83 -10.34 15.51
C THR A 212 4.82 -9.39 16.15
N GLU A 213 5.78 -9.97 16.88
CA GLU A 213 7.03 -9.36 17.31
C GLU A 213 8.18 -9.96 16.49
N LEU A 214 9.05 -9.12 15.94
CA LEU A 214 10.21 -9.51 15.13
C LEU A 214 11.50 -9.02 15.78
#